data_2199c168c90dab73fe2368c9984329c5
#
_entry.id   2199c168c90dab73fe2368c9984329c5
#
_cell.length_a   1.000
_cell.length_b   1.000
_cell.length_c   1.000
_cell.angle_alpha   90.00
_cell.angle_beta   90.00
_cell.angle_gamma   90.00
#
_symmetry.space_group_name_H-M   'P 1'
#
loop_
_entity.id
_entity.type
_entity.pdbx_description
1 polymer ?
#
loop_
_entity_poly.entity_id
_entity_poly.type
_entity_poly.pdbx_seq_one_letter_code
_entity_poly.pdbx_strand_id
1 'polypeptide(L)'
;MIKKILKALNNKGVSEYRIIESVKKTVEEFYVLQNLETTRKTETLEDHVTVYKTFEENGKKYLGSSNFIISHNVSMKELEVLIEDALFASGFVKNEHYELVKGTSKKNYNAKGKPENPFNLLQDIALVFINASNEKCKFNSLELFYNEVETHIVNSNGVDYKKNTFNVQVEAIPSFKDENNKTELYRMFKYDNIDFDKIKEDSANAINDVLLRSQTIKNEGNKKINVILKDEHVKDLFRELISTYNYSDVYHKSNFKSIGESVQDNPVCKLNISLKTASKADYFDSEGILLKECELISDGILKAYFGSNRFAYYLGVEPTGALNTLKIDKGNKSVEKFKKDPYIEIIDLSGIQLDLYAGYIGGEVRLANYFDGTNTYPISGFSFSGNLNECVNTLELSKEVTKINGYEGPKYVLLKQFDIC
;
A
#
# COMPACT_ATOMS: atom_id res chain seq x y z
N MET A 1 20.12 -21.06 0.34
CA MET A 1 20.50 -21.12 -1.10
C MET A 1 21.62 -20.14 -1.45
N ILE A 2 21.74 -18.98 -0.84
CA ILE A 2 22.70 -17.90 -1.16
C ILE A 2 24.16 -18.36 -1.37
N LYS A 3 24.71 -19.21 -0.50
CA LYS A 3 26.10 -19.69 -0.67
C LYS A 3 26.33 -20.43 -2.00
N LYS A 4 25.33 -21.18 -2.50
CA LYS A 4 25.39 -21.88 -3.79
C LYS A 4 25.34 -20.89 -4.94
N ILE A 5 24.47 -19.89 -4.84
CA ILE A 5 24.35 -18.81 -5.83
C ILE A 5 25.66 -18.01 -5.93
N LEU A 6 26.22 -17.59 -4.79
CA LEU A 6 27.50 -16.87 -4.74
C LEU A 6 28.64 -17.66 -5.39
N LYS A 7 28.68 -18.99 -5.19
CA LYS A 7 29.68 -19.84 -5.84
C LYS A 7 29.49 -19.87 -7.36
N ALA A 8 28.25 -20.00 -7.84
CA ALA A 8 27.96 -20.00 -9.28
C ALA A 8 28.27 -18.65 -9.95
N LEU A 9 27.92 -17.54 -9.29
CA LEU A 9 28.24 -16.18 -9.75
C LEU A 9 29.77 -16.00 -9.89
N ASN A 10 30.51 -16.46 -8.87
CA ASN A 10 31.98 -16.42 -8.90
C ASN A 10 32.55 -17.29 -10.03
N ASN A 11 32.03 -18.51 -10.24
CA ASN A 11 32.46 -19.39 -11.33
C ASN A 11 32.27 -18.75 -12.73
N LYS A 12 31.25 -17.87 -12.88
CA LYS A 12 30.94 -17.16 -14.12
C LYS A 12 31.54 -15.75 -14.17
N GLY A 13 32.38 -15.38 -13.18
CA GLY A 13 33.08 -14.10 -13.16
C GLY A 13 32.15 -12.89 -12.98
N VAL A 14 30.97 -13.07 -12.38
CA VAL A 14 30.04 -11.98 -12.10
C VAL A 14 30.54 -11.14 -10.94
N SER A 15 30.86 -9.89 -11.18
CA SER A 15 31.35 -8.94 -10.17
C SER A 15 30.24 -8.13 -9.51
N GLU A 16 29.11 -7.89 -10.19
CA GLU A 16 28.03 -7.04 -9.72
C GLU A 16 26.70 -7.85 -9.71
N TYR A 17 26.14 -8.01 -8.52
CA TYR A 17 24.91 -8.79 -8.32
C TYR A 17 24.11 -8.32 -7.11
N ARG A 18 22.83 -8.73 -7.08
CA ARG A 18 21.96 -8.69 -5.91
C ARG A 18 21.17 -10.00 -5.82
N ILE A 19 21.07 -10.53 -4.62
CA ILE A 19 20.31 -11.75 -4.29
C ILE A 19 19.30 -11.39 -3.23
N ILE A 20 18.04 -11.75 -3.43
CA ILE A 20 16.99 -11.67 -2.42
C ILE A 20 16.45 -13.08 -2.22
N GLU A 21 16.77 -13.69 -1.10
CA GLU A 21 16.17 -14.94 -0.64
C GLU A 21 14.91 -14.61 0.17
N SER A 22 13.78 -15.16 -0.22
CA SER A 22 12.50 -14.98 0.47
C SER A 22 11.94 -16.34 0.88
N VAL A 23 11.73 -16.54 2.17
CA VAL A 23 11.00 -17.69 2.71
C VAL A 23 9.65 -17.18 3.21
N LYS A 24 8.59 -17.60 2.50
CA LYS A 24 7.21 -17.27 2.89
C LYS A 24 6.54 -18.50 3.49
N LYS A 25 6.06 -18.38 4.72
CA LYS A 25 5.22 -19.36 5.41
C LYS A 25 3.81 -18.81 5.51
N THR A 26 2.84 -19.55 5.02
CA THR A 26 1.44 -19.14 5.05
C THR A 26 0.61 -20.22 5.75
N VAL A 27 -0.26 -19.78 6.64
CA VAL A 27 -1.35 -20.59 7.19
C VAL A 27 -2.65 -19.95 6.72
N GLU A 28 -3.55 -20.75 6.18
CA GLU A 28 -4.78 -20.28 5.56
C GLU A 28 -5.95 -21.09 6.09
N GLU A 29 -7.06 -20.38 6.38
CA GLU A 29 -8.34 -20.99 6.78
C GLU A 29 -9.47 -20.41 5.93
N PHE A 30 -10.30 -21.29 5.42
CA PHE A 30 -11.42 -20.97 4.54
C PHE A 30 -12.72 -21.39 5.19
N TYR A 31 -13.60 -20.41 5.41
CA TYR A 31 -14.92 -20.61 6.01
C TYR A 31 -16.02 -20.34 4.99
N VAL A 32 -17.00 -21.24 4.93
CA VAL A 32 -18.21 -21.09 4.12
C VAL A 32 -19.42 -21.18 5.06
N LEU A 33 -20.32 -20.19 4.99
CA LEU A 33 -21.49 -20.11 5.86
C LEU A 33 -21.13 -20.33 7.34
N GLN A 34 -20.02 -19.74 7.78
CA GLN A 34 -19.50 -19.79 9.15
C GLN A 34 -18.88 -21.15 9.60
N ASN A 35 -18.78 -22.13 8.71
CA ASN A 35 -18.13 -23.41 8.98
C ASN A 35 -16.75 -23.45 8.35
N LEU A 36 -15.77 -23.96 9.08
CA LEU A 36 -14.43 -24.19 8.55
C LEU A 36 -14.50 -25.35 7.55
N GLU A 37 -14.17 -25.04 6.28
CA GLU A 37 -14.17 -26.01 5.17
C GLU A 37 -12.77 -26.56 4.90
N THR A 38 -11.77 -25.70 4.96
CA THR A 38 -10.40 -26.08 4.57
C THR A 38 -9.39 -25.30 5.37
N THR A 39 -8.31 -25.99 5.72
CA THR A 39 -7.09 -25.40 6.26
C THR A 39 -5.91 -25.79 5.39
N ARG A 40 -5.06 -24.82 5.07
CA ARG A 40 -3.86 -25.05 4.26
C ARG A 40 -2.64 -24.45 4.93
N LYS A 41 -1.50 -25.12 4.83
CA LYS A 41 -0.20 -24.58 5.23
C LYS A 41 0.75 -24.72 4.06
N THR A 42 1.41 -23.63 3.71
CA THR A 42 2.41 -23.60 2.66
C THR A 42 3.71 -23.00 3.14
N GLU A 43 4.81 -23.47 2.57
CA GLU A 43 6.12 -22.83 2.71
C GLU A 43 6.74 -22.75 1.32
N THR A 44 7.07 -21.53 0.89
CA THR A 44 7.75 -21.30 -0.39
C THR A 44 9.09 -20.63 -0.13
N LEU A 45 10.08 -21.05 -0.90
CA LEU A 45 11.39 -20.41 -0.91
C LEU A 45 11.69 -19.98 -2.33
N GLU A 46 11.98 -18.69 -2.49
CA GLU A 46 12.32 -18.09 -3.78
C GLU A 46 13.61 -17.27 -3.62
N ASP A 47 14.52 -17.48 -4.55
CA ASP A 47 15.71 -16.64 -4.70
C ASP A 47 15.60 -15.81 -5.96
N HIS A 48 15.51 -14.50 -5.80
CA HIS A 48 15.56 -13.53 -6.89
C HIS A 48 17.01 -13.09 -7.07
N VAL A 49 17.60 -13.42 -8.19
CA VAL A 49 18.99 -13.04 -8.52
C VAL A 49 18.97 -12.00 -9.63
N THR A 50 19.57 -10.85 -9.36
CA THR A 50 19.83 -9.82 -10.37
C THR A 50 21.33 -9.79 -10.64
N VAL A 51 21.73 -9.96 -11.89
CA VAL A 51 23.10 -9.72 -12.35
C VAL A 51 23.19 -8.39 -13.04
N TYR A 52 24.30 -7.70 -12.84
CA TYR A 52 24.57 -6.42 -13.50
C TYR A 52 25.80 -6.54 -14.36
N LYS A 53 25.83 -5.78 -15.44
CA LYS A 53 26.95 -5.69 -16.37
C LYS A 53 27.24 -4.25 -16.72
N THR A 54 28.40 -3.79 -16.31
CA THR A 54 28.93 -2.49 -16.72
C THR A 54 29.53 -2.63 -18.11
N PHE A 55 29.17 -1.73 -19.04
CA PHE A 55 29.73 -1.66 -20.38
C PHE A 55 29.75 -0.21 -20.90
N GLU A 56 30.52 0.03 -21.94
CA GLU A 56 30.62 1.33 -22.59
C GLU A 56 30.18 1.21 -24.05
N GLU A 57 29.38 2.15 -24.52
CA GLU A 57 28.94 2.27 -25.89
C GLU A 57 28.86 3.74 -26.31
N ASN A 58 29.49 4.10 -27.41
CA ASN A 58 29.54 5.48 -27.92
C ASN A 58 30.05 6.50 -26.87
N GLY A 59 31.03 6.12 -26.04
CA GLY A 59 31.63 6.97 -25.02
C GLY A 59 30.73 7.19 -23.78
N LYS A 60 29.63 6.46 -23.66
CA LYS A 60 28.77 6.47 -22.49
C LYS A 60 28.86 5.17 -21.73
N LYS A 61 28.96 5.27 -20.41
CA LYS A 61 28.98 4.11 -19.49
C LYS A 61 27.57 3.73 -19.08
N TYR A 62 27.26 2.46 -19.17
CA TYR A 62 25.96 1.89 -18.82
C TYR A 62 26.10 0.81 -17.75
N LEU A 63 25.04 0.61 -16.96
CA LEU A 63 24.84 -0.52 -16.07
C LEU A 63 23.59 -1.28 -16.51
N GLY A 64 23.78 -2.31 -17.30
CA GLY A 64 22.71 -3.21 -17.69
C GLY A 64 22.38 -4.17 -16.57
N SER A 65 21.13 -4.64 -16.50
CA SER A 65 20.67 -5.59 -15.49
C SER A 65 19.71 -6.60 -16.07
N SER A 66 19.77 -7.83 -15.57
CA SER A 66 18.78 -8.85 -15.82
C SER A 66 18.53 -9.67 -14.57
N ASN A 67 17.32 -10.16 -14.38
CA ASN A 67 16.94 -10.94 -13.21
C ASN A 67 16.36 -12.30 -13.59
N PHE A 68 16.49 -13.25 -12.70
CA PHE A 68 15.85 -14.56 -12.77
C PHE A 68 15.48 -15.06 -11.37
N ILE A 69 14.53 -15.97 -11.32
CA ILE A 69 14.04 -16.60 -10.11
C ILE A 69 14.51 -18.05 -10.10
N ILE A 70 14.96 -18.50 -8.94
CA ILE A 70 15.46 -19.86 -8.74
C ILE A 70 14.49 -20.62 -7.86
N SER A 71 14.11 -21.83 -8.29
CA SER A 71 13.43 -22.82 -7.47
C SER A 71 14.43 -23.65 -6.66
N HIS A 72 13.97 -24.27 -5.58
CA HIS A 72 14.80 -24.90 -4.54
C HIS A 72 15.76 -26.02 -5.03
N ASN A 73 15.41 -26.71 -6.12
CA ASN A 73 16.10 -27.93 -6.57
C ASN A 73 17.05 -27.73 -7.78
N VAL A 74 17.40 -26.47 -8.11
CA VAL A 74 18.29 -26.16 -9.22
C VAL A 74 19.67 -26.80 -9.03
N SER A 75 20.21 -27.48 -10.07
CA SER A 75 21.57 -27.98 -10.06
C SER A 75 22.61 -26.82 -10.20
N MET A 76 23.88 -27.07 -9.94
CA MET A 76 24.93 -26.07 -10.15
C MET A 76 25.05 -25.70 -11.63
N LYS A 77 24.96 -26.69 -12.52
CA LYS A 77 25.04 -26.49 -13.97
C LYS A 77 23.88 -25.65 -14.52
N GLU A 78 22.65 -25.95 -14.10
CA GLU A 78 21.47 -25.15 -14.48
C GLU A 78 21.58 -23.71 -13.97
N LEU A 79 22.05 -23.52 -12.72
CA LEU A 79 22.25 -22.20 -12.15
C LEU A 79 23.29 -21.39 -12.93
N GLU A 80 24.39 -22.03 -13.35
CA GLU A 80 25.42 -21.39 -14.18
C GLU A 80 24.88 -21.00 -15.56
N VAL A 81 23.97 -21.80 -16.17
CA VAL A 81 23.30 -21.43 -17.43
C VAL A 81 22.39 -20.23 -17.25
N LEU A 82 21.56 -20.21 -16.19
CA LEU A 82 20.70 -19.07 -15.88
C LEU A 82 21.50 -17.78 -15.69
N ILE A 83 22.66 -17.86 -15.05
CA ILE A 83 23.56 -16.71 -14.87
C ILE A 83 24.13 -16.23 -16.22
N GLU A 84 24.55 -17.16 -17.10
CA GLU A 84 25.05 -16.81 -18.44
C GLU A 84 23.97 -16.11 -19.27
N ASP A 85 22.76 -16.66 -19.29
CA ASP A 85 21.63 -16.08 -20.00
C ASP A 85 21.30 -14.67 -19.47
N ALA A 86 21.29 -14.50 -18.14
CA ALA A 86 21.06 -13.20 -17.53
C ALA A 86 22.17 -12.18 -17.81
N LEU A 87 23.45 -12.61 -17.82
CA LEU A 87 24.58 -11.78 -18.22
C LEU A 87 24.50 -11.35 -19.69
N PHE A 88 24.08 -12.25 -20.56
CA PHE A 88 23.84 -11.94 -21.95
C PHE A 88 22.72 -10.91 -22.09
N ALA A 89 21.56 -11.15 -21.48
CA ALA A 89 20.41 -10.28 -21.50
C ALA A 89 20.71 -8.88 -20.91
N SER A 90 21.52 -8.80 -19.86
CA SER A 90 21.91 -7.52 -19.25
C SER A 90 22.68 -6.60 -20.21
N GLY A 91 23.37 -7.15 -21.20
CA GLY A 91 24.10 -6.37 -22.22
C GLY A 91 23.18 -5.55 -23.15
N PHE A 92 21.89 -5.82 -23.19
CA PHE A 92 20.90 -5.08 -24.00
C PHE A 92 20.17 -3.98 -23.21
N VAL A 93 20.33 -3.92 -21.89
CA VAL A 93 19.68 -2.94 -21.03
C VAL A 93 20.62 -1.74 -20.82
N LYS A 94 20.25 -0.57 -21.35
CA LYS A 94 21.08 0.65 -21.33
C LYS A 94 20.61 1.63 -20.25
N ASN A 95 20.67 1.23 -18.97
CA ASN A 95 20.55 2.21 -17.90
C ASN A 95 21.86 3.03 -17.83
N GLU A 96 21.79 4.35 -17.69
CA GLU A 96 22.96 5.13 -17.32
C GLU A 96 23.65 4.52 -16.11
N HIS A 97 24.98 4.60 -16.03
CA HIS A 97 25.70 3.97 -14.92
C HIS A 97 25.32 4.57 -13.58
N TYR A 98 25.06 3.73 -12.59
CA TYR A 98 24.88 4.06 -11.18
C TYR A 98 25.58 3.04 -10.30
N GLU A 99 25.87 3.39 -9.06
CA GLU A 99 26.45 2.46 -8.11
C GLU A 99 25.38 1.68 -7.35
N LEU A 100 25.63 0.40 -7.12
CA LEU A 100 24.77 -0.42 -6.25
C LEU A 100 24.88 0.07 -4.82
N VAL A 101 23.82 -0.11 -4.05
CA VAL A 101 23.76 0.28 -2.63
C VAL A 101 24.96 -0.31 -1.88
N LYS A 102 25.69 0.56 -1.18
CA LYS A 102 26.80 0.16 -0.33
C LYS A 102 26.30 -0.34 1.01
N GLY A 103 26.67 -1.57 1.35
CA GLY A 103 26.33 -2.17 2.63
C GLY A 103 27.03 -1.50 3.80
N THR A 104 26.42 -1.62 4.96
CA THR A 104 27.00 -1.28 6.26
C THR A 104 27.25 -2.55 7.07
N SER A 105 27.32 -2.49 8.40
CA SER A 105 27.35 -3.69 9.23
C SER A 105 26.13 -4.59 8.98
N LYS A 106 26.34 -5.92 9.05
CA LYS A 106 25.23 -6.90 8.96
C LYS A 106 24.11 -6.55 9.92
N LYS A 107 22.88 -6.61 9.43
CA LYS A 107 21.70 -6.32 10.23
C LYS A 107 20.72 -7.49 10.16
N ASN A 108 20.12 -7.81 11.30
CA ASN A 108 19.05 -8.79 11.40
C ASN A 108 17.97 -8.26 12.31
N TYR A 109 16.73 -8.31 11.88
CA TYR A 109 15.59 -7.83 12.64
C TYR A 109 14.38 -8.76 12.49
N ASN A 110 13.75 -9.05 13.64
CA ASN A 110 12.53 -9.84 13.69
C ASN A 110 11.37 -8.97 14.18
N ALA A 111 10.21 -9.09 13.57
CA ALA A 111 8.99 -8.47 14.06
C ALA A 111 8.65 -8.98 15.45
N LYS A 112 8.16 -8.07 16.29
CA LYS A 112 7.64 -8.40 17.63
C LYS A 112 6.18 -8.80 17.54
N GLY A 113 5.70 -9.59 18.53
CA GLY A 113 4.29 -9.96 18.61
C GLY A 113 3.87 -11.07 17.64
N LYS A 114 4.83 -11.80 17.09
CA LYS A 114 4.55 -13.01 16.30
C LYS A 114 3.80 -14.04 17.16
N PRO A 115 2.67 -14.60 16.68
CA PRO A 115 1.91 -15.60 17.41
C PRO A 115 2.70 -16.92 17.54
N GLU A 116 2.55 -17.59 18.68
CA GLU A 116 3.13 -18.93 18.87
C GLU A 116 2.42 -19.97 17.98
N ASN A 117 1.11 -19.83 17.83
CA ASN A 117 0.31 -20.71 16.99
C ASN A 117 -0.57 -19.88 16.02
N PRO A 118 -0.19 -19.79 14.75
CA PRO A 118 -0.97 -19.07 13.75
C PRO A 118 -2.38 -19.60 13.50
N PHE A 119 -2.60 -20.93 13.63
CA PHE A 119 -3.94 -21.52 13.48
C PHE A 119 -4.89 -21.00 14.55
N ASN A 120 -4.48 -21.03 15.83
CA ASN A 120 -5.30 -20.52 16.92
C ASN A 120 -5.63 -19.04 16.71
N LEU A 121 -4.65 -18.24 16.28
CA LEU A 121 -4.88 -16.82 15.97
C LEU A 121 -5.94 -16.64 14.88
N LEU A 122 -5.86 -17.39 13.77
CA LEU A 122 -6.83 -17.29 12.68
C LEU A 122 -8.23 -17.70 13.14
N GLN A 123 -8.35 -18.77 13.93
CA GLN A 123 -9.63 -19.21 14.52
C GLN A 123 -10.23 -18.15 15.45
N ASP A 124 -9.41 -17.53 16.31
CA ASP A 124 -9.86 -16.45 17.19
C ASP A 124 -10.39 -15.26 16.38
N ILE A 125 -9.68 -14.87 15.30
CA ILE A 125 -10.12 -13.82 14.39
C ILE A 125 -11.41 -14.22 13.65
N ALA A 126 -11.49 -15.45 13.12
CA ALA A 126 -12.69 -15.95 12.45
C ALA A 126 -13.91 -15.91 13.37
N LEU A 127 -13.76 -16.28 14.64
CA LEU A 127 -14.83 -16.21 15.65
C LEU A 127 -15.31 -14.77 15.87
N VAL A 128 -14.42 -13.77 15.84
CA VAL A 128 -14.82 -12.36 15.93
C VAL A 128 -15.72 -11.98 14.76
N PHE A 129 -15.35 -12.33 13.53
CA PHE A 129 -16.16 -12.07 12.34
C PHE A 129 -17.49 -12.82 12.39
N ILE A 130 -17.48 -14.11 12.72
CA ILE A 130 -18.69 -14.94 12.83
C ILE A 130 -19.66 -14.36 13.87
N ASN A 131 -19.16 -13.96 15.03
CA ASN A 131 -19.98 -13.39 16.12
C ASN A 131 -20.55 -12.01 15.79
N ALA A 132 -20.02 -11.28 14.83
CA ALA A 132 -20.61 -10.02 14.34
C ALA A 132 -21.86 -10.25 13.47
N SER A 133 -22.10 -11.48 13.00
CA SER A 133 -23.25 -11.86 12.18
C SER A 133 -24.57 -11.81 12.98
N ASN A 134 -25.68 -11.60 12.26
CA ASN A 134 -27.03 -11.63 12.81
C ASN A 134 -27.97 -12.43 11.89
N GLU A 135 -29.27 -12.43 12.15
CA GLU A 135 -30.24 -13.24 11.38
C GLU A 135 -30.26 -12.91 9.89
N LYS A 136 -30.17 -11.62 9.53
CA LYS A 136 -30.25 -11.11 8.14
C LYS A 136 -28.90 -10.88 7.47
N CYS A 137 -27.87 -10.56 8.26
CA CYS A 137 -26.53 -10.24 7.77
C CYS A 137 -25.52 -11.26 8.29
N LYS A 138 -24.83 -11.97 7.40
CA LYS A 138 -23.84 -12.99 7.74
C LYS A 138 -22.64 -12.92 6.82
N PHE A 139 -21.51 -13.45 7.24
CA PHE A 139 -20.38 -13.69 6.33
C PHE A 139 -20.63 -15.01 5.57
N ASN A 140 -20.84 -14.91 4.27
CA ASN A 140 -20.97 -16.09 3.38
C ASN A 140 -19.64 -16.79 3.19
N SER A 141 -18.55 -16.02 3.10
CA SER A 141 -17.19 -16.51 3.02
C SER A 141 -16.27 -15.68 3.90
N LEU A 142 -15.34 -16.35 4.55
CA LEU A 142 -14.18 -15.74 5.20
C LEU A 142 -12.95 -16.54 4.77
N GLU A 143 -11.96 -15.84 4.25
CA GLU A 143 -10.66 -16.39 3.93
C GLU A 143 -9.60 -15.66 4.76
N LEU A 144 -8.93 -16.40 5.65
CA LEU A 144 -7.94 -15.85 6.55
C LEU A 144 -6.56 -16.36 6.21
N PHE A 145 -5.61 -15.45 6.12
CA PHE A 145 -4.23 -15.73 5.75
C PHE A 145 -3.29 -15.16 6.80
N TYR A 146 -2.58 -16.02 7.51
CA TYR A 146 -1.39 -15.62 8.24
C TYR A 146 -0.19 -15.76 7.34
N ASN A 147 0.51 -14.67 7.07
CA ASN A 147 1.71 -14.65 6.25
C ASN A 147 2.91 -14.27 7.11
N GLU A 148 3.93 -15.10 7.13
CA GLU A 148 5.25 -14.80 7.68
C GLU A 148 6.26 -14.80 6.56
N VAL A 149 7.07 -13.74 6.47
CA VAL A 149 8.07 -13.59 5.41
C VAL A 149 9.44 -13.29 6.03
N GLU A 150 10.37 -14.19 5.81
CA GLU A 150 11.80 -13.95 6.08
C GLU A 150 12.47 -13.52 4.78
N THR A 151 13.10 -12.35 4.78
CA THR A 151 13.83 -11.81 3.64
C THR A 151 15.29 -11.66 3.99
N HIS A 152 16.18 -12.21 3.15
CA HIS A 152 17.62 -12.02 3.24
C HIS A 152 18.13 -11.39 1.93
N ILE A 153 18.65 -10.18 1.99
CA ILE A 153 19.25 -9.50 0.85
C ILE A 153 20.76 -9.45 0.97
N VAL A 154 21.43 -9.79 -0.13
CA VAL A 154 22.88 -9.69 -0.29
C VAL A 154 23.19 -9.05 -1.63
N ASN A 155 24.16 -8.13 -1.68
CA ASN A 155 24.68 -7.63 -2.95
C ASN A 155 26.23 -7.64 -2.98
N SER A 156 26.78 -7.44 -4.15
CA SER A 156 28.24 -7.38 -4.38
C SER A 156 28.93 -6.20 -3.70
N ASN A 157 28.18 -5.18 -3.22
CA ASN A 157 28.70 -3.97 -2.60
C ASN A 157 28.53 -3.96 -1.07
N GLY A 158 28.45 -5.18 -0.46
CA GLY A 158 28.50 -5.37 0.99
C GLY A 158 27.17 -5.31 1.74
N VAL A 159 26.04 -5.23 1.06
CA VAL A 159 24.73 -5.40 1.70
C VAL A 159 24.60 -6.87 2.17
N ASP A 160 24.22 -7.08 3.43
CA ASP A 160 23.91 -8.38 4.03
C ASP A 160 22.91 -8.15 5.16
N TYR A 161 21.61 -8.06 4.83
CA TYR A 161 20.55 -7.70 5.75
C TYR A 161 19.45 -8.75 5.77
N LYS A 162 18.90 -9.00 6.96
CA LYS A 162 17.76 -9.91 7.15
C LYS A 162 16.64 -9.24 7.88
N LYS A 163 15.42 -9.56 7.48
CA LYS A 163 14.20 -9.19 8.23
C LYS A 163 13.23 -10.36 8.23
N ASN A 164 12.46 -10.47 9.32
CA ASN A 164 11.32 -11.35 9.41
C ASN A 164 10.10 -10.50 9.80
N THR A 165 9.06 -10.55 8.98
CA THR A 165 7.82 -9.81 9.17
C THR A 165 6.64 -10.77 9.13
N PHE A 166 5.51 -10.38 9.70
CA PHE A 166 4.25 -11.10 9.54
C PHE A 166 3.08 -10.14 9.37
N ASN A 167 2.00 -10.63 8.79
CA ASN A 167 0.69 -9.99 8.78
C ASN A 167 -0.41 -11.04 8.75
N VAL A 168 -1.62 -10.60 9.12
CA VAL A 168 -2.85 -11.35 8.88
C VAL A 168 -3.68 -10.59 7.85
N GLN A 169 -4.18 -11.29 6.83
CA GLN A 169 -5.14 -10.78 5.88
C GLN A 169 -6.46 -11.53 6.07
N VAL A 170 -7.57 -10.81 6.03
CA VAL A 170 -8.92 -11.38 6.06
C VAL A 170 -9.66 -10.87 4.84
N GLU A 171 -10.10 -11.80 3.98
CA GLU A 171 -11.02 -11.52 2.89
C GLU A 171 -12.41 -12.02 3.30
N ALA A 172 -13.39 -11.14 3.25
CA ALA A 172 -14.71 -11.41 3.80
C ALA A 172 -15.81 -11.04 2.79
N ILE A 173 -16.83 -11.88 2.70
CA ILE A 173 -18.04 -11.62 1.93
C ILE A 173 -19.22 -11.46 2.89
N PRO A 174 -19.42 -10.26 3.53
CA PRO A 174 -20.64 -9.98 4.25
C PRO A 174 -21.82 -9.96 3.27
N SER A 175 -22.89 -10.62 3.62
CA SER A 175 -24.09 -10.73 2.81
C SER A 175 -25.34 -10.48 3.62
N PHE A 176 -26.30 -9.78 3.01
CA PHE A 176 -27.64 -9.57 3.48
C PHE A 176 -28.58 -10.47 2.68
N LYS A 177 -29.56 -11.09 3.36
CA LYS A 177 -30.62 -11.85 2.71
C LYS A 177 -31.91 -11.71 3.51
N ASP A 178 -32.99 -11.36 2.80
CA ASP A 178 -34.38 -11.49 3.24
C ASP A 178 -35.24 -12.16 2.15
N GLU A 179 -36.56 -12.11 2.26
CA GLU A 179 -37.48 -12.74 1.29
C GLU A 179 -37.39 -12.11 -0.11
N ASN A 180 -37.07 -10.80 -0.22
CA ASN A 180 -37.18 -10.02 -1.44
C ASN A 180 -35.82 -9.51 -1.97
N ASN A 181 -34.78 -9.55 -1.14
CA ASN A 181 -33.50 -8.94 -1.48
C ASN A 181 -32.32 -9.80 -1.02
N LYS A 182 -31.32 -9.91 -1.88
CA LYS A 182 -30.00 -10.48 -1.57
C LYS A 182 -28.92 -9.56 -2.09
N THR A 183 -27.99 -9.17 -1.22
CA THR A 183 -26.83 -8.36 -1.61
C THR A 183 -25.59 -8.80 -0.85
N GLU A 184 -24.44 -8.58 -1.45
CA GLU A 184 -23.14 -8.94 -0.93
C GLU A 184 -22.15 -7.81 -1.15
N LEU A 185 -21.15 -7.73 -0.28
CA LEU A 185 -19.98 -6.86 -0.46
C LEU A 185 -18.71 -7.70 -0.34
N TYR A 186 -17.64 -7.24 -0.96
CA TYR A 186 -16.30 -7.76 -0.69
C TYR A 186 -15.58 -6.80 0.25
N ARG A 187 -14.93 -7.34 1.27
CA ARG A 187 -14.09 -6.59 2.20
C ARG A 187 -12.76 -7.29 2.40
N MET A 188 -11.68 -6.51 2.38
CA MET A 188 -10.34 -7.01 2.68
C MET A 188 -9.75 -6.20 3.82
N PHE A 189 -9.25 -6.90 4.84
CA PHE A 189 -8.57 -6.32 6.00
C PHE A 189 -7.16 -6.86 6.08
N LYS A 190 -6.22 -6.00 6.48
CA LYS A 190 -4.83 -6.39 6.68
C LYS A 190 -4.33 -5.85 8.01
N TYR A 191 -3.80 -6.74 8.83
CA TYR A 191 -3.33 -6.47 10.18
C TYR A 191 -1.84 -6.82 10.29
N ASP A 192 -0.99 -5.78 10.36
CA ASP A 192 0.46 -5.93 10.64
C ASP A 192 0.74 -5.96 12.15
N ASN A 193 -0.26 -5.63 12.95
CA ASN A 193 -0.33 -5.77 14.40
C ASN A 193 -1.71 -6.29 14.78
N ILE A 194 -1.77 -7.26 15.68
CA ILE A 194 -3.04 -7.89 16.07
C ILE A 194 -3.65 -7.09 17.20
N ASP A 195 -4.75 -6.41 16.88
CA ASP A 195 -5.59 -5.63 17.79
C ASP A 195 -7.04 -6.13 17.66
N PHE A 196 -7.49 -6.90 18.65
CA PHE A 196 -8.82 -7.51 18.64
C PHE A 196 -9.95 -6.49 18.74
N ASP A 197 -9.73 -5.32 19.35
CA ASP A 197 -10.74 -4.27 19.38
C ASP A 197 -10.95 -3.67 17.99
N LYS A 198 -9.87 -3.47 17.25
CA LYS A 198 -9.92 -3.05 15.84
C LYS A 198 -10.59 -4.11 14.96
N ILE A 199 -10.26 -5.39 15.14
CA ILE A 199 -10.86 -6.51 14.38
C ILE A 199 -12.38 -6.59 14.64
N LYS A 200 -12.83 -6.37 15.88
CA LYS A 200 -14.26 -6.28 16.23
C LYS A 200 -14.95 -5.10 15.56
N GLU A 201 -14.32 -3.91 15.57
CA GLU A 201 -14.84 -2.73 14.88
C GLU A 201 -15.00 -3.01 13.38
N ASP A 202 -13.98 -3.59 12.74
CA ASP A 202 -13.97 -3.87 11.31
C ASP A 202 -15.04 -4.90 10.91
N SER A 203 -15.20 -5.98 11.69
CA SER A 203 -16.22 -7.00 11.44
C SER A 203 -17.63 -6.45 11.60
N ALA A 204 -17.89 -5.63 12.64
CA ALA A 204 -19.18 -4.98 12.86
C ALA A 204 -19.50 -3.98 11.74
N ASN A 205 -18.52 -3.18 11.31
CA ASN A 205 -18.68 -2.24 10.20
C ASN A 205 -19.02 -2.98 8.90
N ALA A 206 -18.36 -4.11 8.58
CA ALA A 206 -18.65 -4.89 7.39
C ALA A 206 -20.09 -5.42 7.35
N ILE A 207 -20.63 -5.87 8.49
CA ILE A 207 -22.03 -6.29 8.62
C ILE A 207 -22.99 -5.10 8.48
N ASN A 208 -22.66 -3.95 9.08
CA ASN A 208 -23.48 -2.74 8.92
C ASN A 208 -23.47 -2.24 7.46
N ASP A 209 -22.33 -2.28 6.78
CA ASP A 209 -22.18 -1.84 5.39
C ASP A 209 -23.06 -2.67 4.44
N VAL A 210 -23.13 -4.00 4.61
CA VAL A 210 -24.00 -4.82 3.76
C VAL A 210 -25.47 -4.60 4.07
N LEU A 211 -25.84 -4.31 5.31
CA LEU A 211 -27.19 -3.88 5.67
C LEU A 211 -27.55 -2.55 4.99
N LEU A 212 -26.68 -1.54 5.07
CA LEU A 212 -26.87 -0.28 4.35
C LEU A 212 -26.99 -0.50 2.84
N ARG A 213 -26.14 -1.36 2.27
CA ARG A 213 -26.17 -1.71 0.85
C ARG A 213 -27.54 -2.29 0.43
N SER A 214 -28.17 -3.08 1.29
CA SER A 214 -29.50 -3.66 1.02
C SER A 214 -30.63 -2.61 1.00
N GLN A 215 -30.40 -1.44 1.59
CA GLN A 215 -31.37 -0.36 1.75
C GLN A 215 -31.11 0.81 0.81
N THR A 216 -30.12 0.71 -0.10
CA THR A 216 -29.75 1.82 -0.97
C THR A 216 -30.90 2.23 -1.88
N ILE A 217 -31.06 3.55 -2.01
CA ILE A 217 -31.94 4.17 -3.01
C ILE A 217 -31.09 4.69 -4.17
N LYS A 218 -31.73 4.87 -5.33
CA LYS A 218 -31.06 5.44 -6.50
C LYS A 218 -30.78 6.92 -6.25
N ASN A 219 -29.55 7.33 -6.55
CA ASN A 219 -29.20 8.76 -6.54
C ASN A 219 -29.79 9.44 -7.77
N GLU A 220 -30.42 10.62 -7.60
CA GLU A 220 -31.02 11.38 -8.69
C GLU A 220 -30.03 12.28 -9.46
N GLY A 221 -28.73 12.25 -9.12
CA GLY A 221 -27.64 12.93 -9.84
C GLY A 221 -27.67 14.47 -9.86
N ASN A 222 -26.67 15.07 -10.53
CA ASN A 222 -26.61 16.50 -10.92
C ASN A 222 -26.68 17.55 -9.80
N LYS A 223 -25.98 17.34 -8.69
CA LYS A 223 -25.82 18.35 -7.63
C LYS A 223 -24.36 18.53 -7.27
N LYS A 224 -23.97 19.77 -6.96
CA LYS A 224 -22.72 20.02 -6.25
C LYS A 224 -22.94 19.78 -4.76
N ILE A 225 -22.12 18.93 -4.16
CA ILE A 225 -22.25 18.55 -2.77
C ILE A 225 -20.90 18.32 -2.11
N ASN A 226 -20.85 18.42 -0.80
CA ASN A 226 -19.69 18.08 -0.03
C ASN A 226 -19.50 16.55 0.04
N VAL A 227 -18.27 16.08 -0.16
CA VAL A 227 -17.91 14.65 -0.06
C VAL A 227 -16.99 14.45 1.14
N ILE A 228 -17.33 13.50 2.00
CA ILE A 228 -16.51 13.11 3.16
C ILE A 228 -15.87 11.75 2.83
N LEU A 229 -14.54 11.74 2.76
CA LEU A 229 -13.75 10.52 2.68
C LEU A 229 -13.37 10.05 4.07
N LYS A 230 -13.19 8.72 4.26
CA LYS A 230 -12.89 8.11 5.53
C LYS A 230 -11.80 7.02 5.39
N ASP A 231 -10.93 6.91 6.38
CA ASP A 231 -9.94 5.84 6.57
C ASP A 231 -9.11 5.54 5.29
N GLU A 232 -9.31 4.37 4.64
CA GLU A 232 -8.57 3.94 3.44
C GLU A 232 -8.70 4.95 2.29
N HIS A 233 -9.88 5.55 2.09
CA HIS A 233 -10.09 6.51 1.00
C HIS A 233 -9.32 7.82 1.22
N VAL A 234 -9.08 8.21 2.48
CA VAL A 234 -8.19 9.33 2.82
C VAL A 234 -6.74 8.98 2.47
N LYS A 235 -6.30 7.79 2.83
CA LYS A 235 -4.96 7.28 2.47
C LYS A 235 -4.77 7.29 0.95
N ASP A 236 -5.74 6.78 0.20
CA ASP A 236 -5.67 6.67 -1.26
C ASP A 236 -5.59 8.05 -1.92
N LEU A 237 -6.41 9.01 -1.48
CA LEU A 237 -6.34 10.39 -1.95
C LEU A 237 -4.93 10.98 -1.82
N PHE A 238 -4.33 10.86 -0.64
CA PHE A 238 -3.02 11.45 -0.41
C PHE A 238 -1.86 10.66 -1.03
N ARG A 239 -1.99 9.34 -1.20
CA ARG A 239 -1.01 8.55 -1.96
C ARG A 239 -0.95 8.98 -3.41
N GLU A 240 -2.11 9.16 -4.06
CA GLU A 240 -2.18 9.67 -5.42
C GLU A 240 -1.62 11.09 -5.51
N LEU A 241 -1.96 11.97 -4.56
CA LEU A 241 -1.48 13.36 -4.55
C LEU A 241 0.05 13.47 -4.50
N ILE A 242 0.73 12.58 -3.77
CA ILE A 242 2.19 12.59 -3.65
C ILE A 242 2.89 11.69 -4.66
N SER A 243 2.16 10.98 -5.51
CA SER A 243 2.69 9.93 -6.39
C SER A 243 3.83 10.40 -7.30
N THR A 244 3.78 11.63 -7.79
CA THR A 244 4.79 12.19 -8.70
C THR A 244 6.02 12.78 -8.01
N TYR A 245 6.09 12.75 -6.68
CA TYR A 245 7.26 13.28 -5.95
C TYR A 245 8.35 12.23 -5.71
N ASN A 246 8.27 11.09 -6.39
CA ASN A 246 9.33 10.09 -6.37
C ASN A 246 10.49 10.47 -7.31
N TYR A 247 11.70 9.97 -7.01
CA TYR A 247 12.91 10.30 -7.78
C TYR A 247 12.82 9.94 -9.27
N SER A 248 12.05 8.89 -9.64
CA SER A 248 11.89 8.52 -11.05
C SER A 248 11.15 9.60 -11.82
N ASP A 249 10.03 10.08 -11.29
CA ASP A 249 9.25 11.13 -11.94
C ASP A 249 10.02 12.47 -11.98
N VAL A 250 10.76 12.77 -10.92
CA VAL A 250 11.63 13.95 -10.88
C VAL A 250 12.73 13.87 -11.96
N TYR A 251 13.38 12.72 -12.09
CA TYR A 251 14.42 12.52 -13.13
C TYR A 251 13.86 12.66 -14.55
N HIS A 252 12.66 12.11 -14.80
CA HIS A 252 11.99 12.21 -16.09
C HIS A 252 11.26 13.54 -16.32
N LYS A 253 11.31 14.47 -15.34
CA LYS A 253 10.63 15.77 -15.37
C LYS A 253 9.11 15.64 -15.50
N SER A 254 8.55 14.59 -14.92
CA SER A 254 7.11 14.35 -14.80
C SER A 254 6.56 14.66 -13.42
N ASN A 255 7.35 15.23 -12.51
CA ASN A 255 6.92 15.69 -11.21
C ASN A 255 6.08 16.97 -11.33
N PHE A 256 5.01 17.03 -10.53
CA PHE A 256 4.05 18.14 -10.60
C PHE A 256 4.56 19.43 -9.94
N LYS A 257 5.38 19.33 -8.89
CA LYS A 257 5.98 20.48 -8.16
C LYS A 257 7.45 20.24 -7.86
N SER A 258 8.20 21.32 -7.74
CA SER A 258 9.60 21.31 -7.34
C SER A 258 9.77 21.58 -5.84
N ILE A 259 10.90 21.14 -5.26
CA ILE A 259 11.23 21.46 -3.86
C ILE A 259 11.24 22.98 -3.66
N GLY A 260 10.59 23.43 -2.59
CA GLY A 260 10.40 24.85 -2.26
C GLY A 260 9.11 25.45 -2.81
N GLU A 261 8.45 24.79 -3.76
CA GLU A 261 7.16 25.26 -4.26
C GLU A 261 6.00 24.87 -3.34
N SER A 262 4.95 25.69 -3.35
CA SER A 262 3.71 25.39 -2.66
C SER A 262 2.91 24.34 -3.44
N VAL A 263 2.45 23.30 -2.73
CA VAL A 263 1.50 22.32 -3.28
C VAL A 263 0.05 22.79 -3.15
N GLN A 264 -0.17 23.93 -2.48
CA GLN A 264 -1.46 24.54 -2.18
C GLN A 264 -1.39 26.07 -2.41
N ASP A 265 -2.47 26.67 -2.91
CA ASP A 265 -2.58 28.12 -3.07
C ASP A 265 -3.65 28.67 -2.11
N ASN A 266 -3.24 29.44 -1.08
CA ASN A 266 -4.13 29.98 -0.05
C ASN A 266 -5.06 28.95 0.61
N PRO A 267 -4.53 27.85 1.16
CA PRO A 267 -5.33 26.73 1.62
C PRO A 267 -6.12 27.06 2.90
N VAL A 268 -7.30 26.41 3.04
CA VAL A 268 -8.07 26.39 4.28
C VAL A 268 -7.35 25.62 5.39
N CYS A 269 -6.63 24.56 5.02
CA CYS A 269 -5.82 23.75 5.92
C CYS A 269 -4.48 23.45 5.26
N LYS A 270 -3.37 23.86 5.91
CA LYS A 270 -2.03 23.54 5.41
C LYS A 270 -1.70 22.07 5.60
N LEU A 271 -1.16 21.46 4.57
CA LEU A 271 -0.75 20.06 4.59
C LEU A 271 0.64 19.88 5.20
N ASN A 272 0.75 18.93 6.13
CA ASN A 272 2.00 18.39 6.63
C ASN A 272 2.00 16.89 6.41
N ILE A 273 2.89 16.41 5.55
CA ILE A 273 2.94 15.02 5.11
C ILE A 273 4.35 14.48 5.26
N SER A 274 4.49 13.34 5.94
CA SER A 274 5.74 12.60 6.06
C SER A 274 5.59 11.17 5.56
N LEU A 275 6.67 10.60 5.08
CA LEU A 275 6.79 9.18 4.77
C LEU A 275 7.59 8.48 5.87
N LYS A 276 7.06 7.36 6.36
CA LYS A 276 7.56 6.58 7.49
C LYS A 276 7.78 5.12 7.13
N THR A 277 8.53 4.42 7.95
CA THR A 277 8.61 2.97 7.91
C THR A 277 7.33 2.36 8.51
N ALA A 278 6.85 1.25 7.96
CA ALA A 278 5.67 0.56 8.47
C ALA A 278 5.92 0.01 9.89
N SER A 279 7.10 -0.53 10.12
CA SER A 279 7.54 -1.03 11.43
C SER A 279 9.07 -0.98 11.52
N LYS A 280 9.59 -1.18 12.73
CA LYS A 280 11.04 -1.33 12.91
C LYS A 280 11.63 -2.57 12.22
N ALA A 281 10.80 -3.59 11.95
CA ALA A 281 11.22 -4.77 11.21
C ALA A 281 11.36 -4.49 9.71
N ASP A 282 10.59 -3.55 9.18
CA ASP A 282 10.66 -3.13 7.78
C ASP A 282 11.66 -1.98 7.63
N TYR A 283 12.96 -2.28 7.74
CA TYR A 283 14.02 -1.28 7.81
C TYR A 283 14.90 -1.18 6.54
N PHE A 284 14.68 -2.03 5.54
CA PHE A 284 15.32 -1.95 4.23
C PHE A 284 14.37 -2.33 3.11
N ASP A 285 14.63 -1.82 1.91
CA ASP A 285 13.88 -2.13 0.70
C ASP A 285 14.52 -3.26 -0.15
N SER A 286 13.94 -3.51 -1.32
CA SER A 286 14.41 -4.55 -2.25
C SER A 286 15.75 -4.23 -2.94
N GLU A 287 16.30 -3.03 -2.79
CA GLU A 287 17.64 -2.68 -3.26
C GLU A 287 18.69 -2.75 -2.15
N GLY A 288 18.26 -2.93 -0.89
CA GLY A 288 19.10 -2.95 0.29
C GLY A 288 19.35 -1.56 0.89
N ILE A 289 18.55 -0.57 0.52
CA ILE A 289 18.58 0.75 1.13
C ILE A 289 18.00 0.65 2.53
N LEU A 290 18.73 1.14 3.51
CA LEU A 290 18.19 1.35 4.85
C LEU A 290 17.20 2.50 4.79
N LEU A 291 15.92 2.24 5.11
CA LEU A 291 14.84 3.21 4.97
C LEU A 291 15.09 4.44 5.82
N LYS A 292 14.95 5.63 5.22
CA LYS A 292 15.08 6.93 5.88
C LYS A 292 13.75 7.66 5.79
N GLU A 293 13.10 7.83 6.92
CA GLU A 293 11.87 8.64 7.01
C GLU A 293 12.14 10.06 6.53
N CYS A 294 11.18 10.66 5.84
CA CYS A 294 11.31 12.01 5.33
C CYS A 294 10.04 12.85 5.54
N GLU A 295 10.22 14.11 5.87
CA GLU A 295 9.19 15.14 5.80
C GLU A 295 9.06 15.57 4.34
N LEU A 296 7.94 15.16 3.69
CA LEU A 296 7.72 15.39 2.28
C LEU A 296 7.14 16.78 2.01
N ILE A 297 6.11 17.14 2.78
CA ILE A 297 5.42 18.44 2.70
C ILE A 297 5.35 19.03 4.11
N SER A 298 5.71 20.29 4.26
CA SER A 298 5.63 21.04 5.51
C SER A 298 4.99 22.40 5.25
N ASP A 299 3.95 22.75 5.99
CA ASP A 299 3.16 23.99 5.82
C ASP A 299 2.69 24.22 4.36
N GLY A 300 2.35 23.13 3.65
CA GLY A 300 1.95 23.18 2.25
C GLY A 300 3.09 23.38 1.25
N ILE A 301 4.35 23.34 1.68
CA ILE A 301 5.55 23.49 0.84
C ILE A 301 6.21 22.13 0.65
N LEU A 302 6.52 21.74 -0.58
CA LEU A 302 7.29 20.53 -0.88
C LEU A 302 8.73 20.66 -0.37
N LYS A 303 9.18 19.75 0.51
CA LYS A 303 10.49 19.79 1.18
C LYS A 303 11.47 18.76 0.65
N ALA A 304 10.98 17.62 0.17
CA ALA A 304 11.81 16.52 -0.26
C ALA A 304 11.14 15.73 -1.39
N TYR A 305 11.96 14.96 -2.07
CA TYR A 305 11.54 13.84 -2.91
C TYR A 305 11.91 12.53 -2.22
N PHE A 306 11.41 11.39 -2.71
CA PHE A 306 11.66 10.07 -2.12
C PHE A 306 11.87 9.00 -3.20
N GLY A 307 12.47 7.86 -2.83
CA GLY A 307 12.51 6.72 -3.75
C GLY A 307 13.80 5.90 -3.70
N SER A 308 14.00 5.16 -4.81
CA SER A 308 14.99 4.10 -4.97
C SER A 308 16.39 4.62 -5.28
N ASN A 309 17.37 3.71 -5.21
CA ASN A 309 18.80 3.99 -5.39
C ASN A 309 19.14 4.58 -6.76
N ARG A 310 18.68 3.95 -7.86
CA ARG A 310 19.07 4.34 -9.21
C ARG A 310 18.79 5.82 -9.51
N PHE A 311 17.55 6.25 -9.27
CA PHE A 311 17.15 7.61 -9.58
C PHE A 311 17.69 8.62 -8.56
N ALA A 312 17.89 8.24 -7.30
CA ALA A 312 18.60 9.05 -6.33
C ALA A 312 20.04 9.33 -6.79
N TYR A 313 20.75 8.31 -7.29
CA TYR A 313 22.10 8.43 -7.85
C TYR A 313 22.14 9.42 -9.02
N TYR A 314 21.20 9.30 -9.97
CA TYR A 314 21.13 10.21 -11.12
C TYR A 314 20.84 11.66 -10.73
N LEU A 315 20.09 11.88 -9.67
CA LEU A 315 19.79 13.20 -9.14
C LEU A 315 20.87 13.73 -8.18
N GLY A 316 21.88 12.92 -7.85
CA GLY A 316 22.95 13.29 -6.91
C GLY A 316 22.46 13.46 -5.46
N VAL A 317 21.43 12.71 -5.05
CA VAL A 317 20.84 12.78 -3.71
C VAL A 317 20.93 11.43 -3.00
N GLU A 318 20.80 11.44 -1.67
CA GLU A 318 20.73 10.23 -0.87
C GLU A 318 19.36 9.53 -1.01
N PRO A 319 19.31 8.22 -1.27
CA PRO A 319 18.05 7.51 -1.37
C PRO A 319 17.34 7.40 -0.01
N THR A 320 16.01 7.52 -0.02
CA THR A 320 15.17 7.26 1.16
C THR A 320 14.74 5.80 1.24
N GLY A 321 14.74 5.10 0.12
CA GLY A 321 14.18 3.77 -0.06
C GLY A 321 12.65 3.79 -0.23
N ALA A 322 12.07 2.61 -0.35
CA ALA A 322 10.63 2.41 -0.55
C ALA A 322 9.86 2.53 0.77
N LEU A 323 9.57 3.76 1.18
CA LEU A 323 8.77 4.07 2.36
C LEU A 323 7.29 3.78 2.12
N ASN A 324 6.64 3.06 3.02
CA ASN A 324 5.30 2.50 2.82
C ASN A 324 4.21 3.16 3.67
N THR A 325 4.56 3.90 4.73
CA THR A 325 3.58 4.51 5.63
C THR A 325 3.52 6.01 5.40
N LEU A 326 2.33 6.46 5.05
CA LEU A 326 2.00 7.86 4.92
C LEU A 326 1.54 8.39 6.29
N LYS A 327 2.18 9.46 6.77
CA LYS A 327 1.76 10.16 7.98
C LYS A 327 1.34 11.59 7.63
N ILE A 328 0.12 11.96 8.05
CA ILE A 328 -0.46 13.29 7.82
C ILE A 328 -0.85 13.89 9.16
N ASP A 329 -0.53 15.18 9.36
CA ASP A 329 -0.96 15.87 10.56
C ASP A 329 -2.48 16.08 10.54
N LYS A 330 -3.10 15.90 11.71
CA LYS A 330 -4.54 16.10 11.87
C LYS A 330 -4.94 17.57 11.74
N GLY A 331 -6.17 17.80 11.32
CA GLY A 331 -6.80 19.11 11.39
C GLY A 331 -7.30 19.45 12.79
N ASN A 332 -8.05 20.54 12.88
CA ASN A 332 -8.59 21.08 14.13
C ASN A 332 -10.12 20.99 14.25
N LYS A 333 -10.83 20.57 13.19
CA LYS A 333 -12.27 20.45 13.16
C LYS A 333 -12.71 19.01 13.43
N SER A 334 -13.79 18.83 14.21
CA SER A 334 -14.41 17.52 14.37
C SER A 334 -15.24 17.15 13.13
N VAL A 335 -15.42 15.86 12.87
CA VAL A 335 -16.29 15.36 11.79
C VAL A 335 -17.73 15.89 11.89
N GLU A 336 -18.22 16.16 13.09
CA GLU A 336 -19.55 16.77 13.31
C GLU A 336 -19.66 18.17 12.66
N LYS A 337 -18.55 18.88 12.52
CA LYS A 337 -18.55 20.17 11.80
C LYS A 337 -18.60 19.99 10.28
N PHE A 338 -18.13 18.85 9.77
CA PHE A 338 -18.24 18.51 8.35
C PHE A 338 -19.68 18.13 7.97
N LYS A 339 -20.44 17.59 8.94
CA LYS A 339 -21.79 17.04 8.76
C LYS A 339 -22.92 18.08 8.98
N LYS A 340 -22.61 19.38 9.00
CA LYS A 340 -23.61 20.43 9.20
C LYS A 340 -24.44 20.75 7.96
N ASP A 341 -23.78 20.80 6.82
CA ASP A 341 -24.40 21.05 5.50
C ASP A 341 -24.68 19.71 4.82
N PRO A 342 -25.51 19.65 3.78
CA PRO A 342 -25.69 18.43 2.99
C PRO A 342 -24.37 17.84 2.50
N TYR A 343 -24.20 16.52 2.65
CA TYR A 343 -22.98 15.81 2.30
C TYR A 343 -23.24 14.38 1.83
N ILE A 344 -22.23 13.82 1.19
CA ILE A 344 -22.11 12.38 0.92
C ILE A 344 -20.88 11.84 1.68
N GLU A 345 -21.09 10.89 2.58
CA GLU A 345 -20.00 10.17 3.27
C GLU A 345 -19.74 8.84 2.56
N ILE A 346 -18.57 8.72 1.96
CA ILE A 346 -18.17 7.53 1.20
C ILE A 346 -17.88 6.37 2.15
N ILE A 347 -18.50 5.21 1.90
CA ILE A 347 -18.29 3.96 2.63
C ILE A 347 -17.51 2.96 1.77
N ASP A 348 -17.82 2.89 0.47
CA ASP A 348 -17.17 1.97 -0.46
C ASP A 348 -16.97 2.65 -1.82
N LEU A 349 -15.74 2.58 -2.30
CA LEU A 349 -15.28 3.25 -3.52
C LEU A 349 -14.48 2.27 -4.37
N SER A 350 -14.68 2.28 -5.69
CA SER A 350 -13.85 1.47 -6.61
C SER A 350 -12.41 1.94 -6.70
N GLY A 351 -12.14 3.19 -6.30
CA GLY A 351 -10.84 3.84 -6.28
C GLY A 351 -10.99 5.34 -6.52
N ILE A 352 -9.98 6.09 -6.09
CA ILE A 352 -9.85 7.52 -6.38
C ILE A 352 -8.91 7.65 -7.57
N GLN A 353 -9.29 8.50 -8.53
CA GLN A 353 -8.49 8.82 -9.71
C GLN A 353 -8.13 10.29 -9.66
N LEU A 354 -6.84 10.58 -9.73
CA LEU A 354 -6.32 11.93 -9.88
C LEU A 354 -5.57 12.04 -11.22
N ASP A 355 -5.90 13.08 -11.98
CA ASP A 355 -5.07 13.53 -13.08
C ASP A 355 -4.45 14.88 -12.69
N LEU A 356 -3.18 14.83 -12.28
CA LEU A 356 -2.44 16.01 -11.80
C LEU A 356 -2.25 17.05 -12.90
N TYR A 357 -2.20 16.63 -14.17
CA TYR A 357 -1.99 17.51 -15.31
C TYR A 357 -3.30 18.14 -15.80
N ALA A 358 -4.36 17.36 -15.87
CA ALA A 358 -5.70 17.89 -16.22
C ALA A 358 -6.37 18.61 -15.05
N GLY A 359 -5.84 18.49 -13.82
CA GLY A 359 -6.44 19.05 -12.62
C GLY A 359 -7.77 18.38 -12.24
N TYR A 360 -7.88 17.07 -12.48
CA TYR A 360 -9.08 16.28 -12.23
C TYR A 360 -8.94 15.41 -10.99
N ILE A 361 -10.02 15.29 -10.23
CA ILE A 361 -10.19 14.29 -9.18
C ILE A 361 -11.59 13.69 -9.28
N GLY A 362 -11.71 12.37 -9.11
CA GLY A 362 -12.99 11.69 -9.09
C GLY A 362 -12.91 10.27 -8.59
N GLY A 363 -14.08 9.63 -8.49
CA GLY A 363 -14.20 8.25 -8.06
C GLY A 363 -15.58 7.67 -8.29
N GLU A 364 -15.65 6.35 -8.47
CA GLU A 364 -16.90 5.61 -8.62
C GLU A 364 -17.33 5.04 -7.26
N VAL A 365 -18.52 5.42 -6.80
CA VAL A 365 -19.03 5.12 -5.47
C VAL A 365 -19.93 3.89 -5.51
N ARG A 366 -19.57 2.88 -4.75
CA ARG A 366 -20.35 1.64 -4.58
C ARG A 366 -21.34 1.72 -3.43
N LEU A 367 -20.99 2.47 -2.37
CA LEU A 367 -21.85 2.70 -1.21
C LEU A 367 -21.46 4.00 -0.52
N ALA A 368 -22.47 4.79 -0.17
CA ALA A 368 -22.31 6.01 0.61
C ALA A 368 -23.56 6.32 1.43
N ASN A 369 -23.39 7.16 2.46
CA ASN A 369 -24.51 7.82 3.13
C ASN A 369 -24.69 9.23 2.58
N TYR A 370 -25.89 9.55 2.12
CA TYR A 370 -26.29 10.90 1.68
C TYR A 370 -27.12 11.57 2.75
N PHE A 371 -26.67 12.72 3.26
CA PHE A 371 -27.44 13.59 4.14
C PHE A 371 -27.96 14.78 3.33
N ASP A 372 -29.28 14.95 3.26
CA ASP A 372 -29.94 16.01 2.50
C ASP A 372 -30.11 17.35 3.24
N GLY A 373 -29.66 17.41 4.50
CA GLY A 373 -29.85 18.51 5.45
C GLY A 373 -30.87 18.19 6.54
N THR A 374 -31.60 17.07 6.42
CA THR A 374 -32.63 16.64 7.38
C THR A 374 -32.50 15.14 7.69
N ASN A 375 -32.40 14.32 6.65
CA ASN A 375 -32.38 12.87 6.76
C ASN A 375 -31.13 12.27 6.11
N THR A 376 -30.74 11.07 6.53
CA THR A 376 -29.63 10.32 5.95
C THR A 376 -30.17 9.08 5.23
N TYR A 377 -29.72 8.88 4.01
CA TYR A 377 -30.11 7.77 3.13
C TYR A 377 -28.88 7.02 2.62
N PRO A 378 -28.85 5.69 2.62
CA PRO A 378 -27.83 4.95 1.90
C PRO A 378 -28.07 5.04 0.38
N ILE A 379 -27.04 5.39 -0.36
CA ILE A 379 -27.06 5.52 -1.83
C ILE A 379 -25.91 4.74 -2.46
N SER A 380 -26.05 4.40 -3.74
CA SER A 380 -25.03 3.61 -4.45
C SER A 380 -25.06 3.81 -5.96
N GLY A 381 -23.96 3.42 -6.64
CA GLY A 381 -23.91 3.36 -8.10
C GLY A 381 -23.90 4.73 -8.77
N PHE A 382 -23.03 5.62 -8.32
CA PHE A 382 -22.82 6.94 -8.87
C PHE A 382 -21.33 7.32 -8.85
N SER A 383 -20.96 8.41 -9.50
CA SER A 383 -19.61 8.96 -9.48
C SER A 383 -19.59 10.35 -8.86
N PHE A 384 -18.47 10.72 -8.26
CA PHE A 384 -18.18 12.11 -7.90
C PHE A 384 -16.96 12.60 -8.68
N SER A 385 -16.94 13.89 -8.98
CA SER A 385 -15.79 14.51 -9.65
C SER A 385 -15.66 15.99 -9.30
N GLY A 386 -14.44 16.52 -9.46
CA GLY A 386 -14.16 17.92 -9.15
C GLY A 386 -12.82 18.39 -9.71
N ASN A 387 -12.51 19.66 -9.48
CA ASN A 387 -11.22 20.25 -9.80
C ASN A 387 -10.22 19.96 -8.68
N LEU A 388 -9.09 19.35 -9.04
CA LEU A 388 -8.06 18.94 -8.06
C LEU A 388 -7.42 20.15 -7.36
N ASN A 389 -7.14 21.25 -8.09
CA ASN A 389 -6.52 22.43 -7.49
C ASN A 389 -7.47 23.09 -6.47
N GLU A 390 -8.75 23.20 -6.79
CA GLU A 390 -9.76 23.68 -5.84
C GLU A 390 -9.85 22.72 -4.63
N CYS A 391 -9.88 21.44 -4.88
CA CYS A 391 -9.92 20.40 -3.85
C CYS A 391 -8.76 20.54 -2.86
N VAL A 392 -7.51 20.59 -3.33
CA VAL A 392 -6.30 20.67 -2.48
C VAL A 392 -6.28 21.97 -1.65
N ASN A 393 -6.86 23.05 -2.15
CA ASN A 393 -6.93 24.34 -1.46
C ASN A 393 -8.10 24.43 -0.46
N THR A 394 -9.21 23.72 -0.72
CA THR A 394 -10.43 23.84 0.09
C THR A 394 -10.68 22.67 1.03
N LEU A 395 -9.94 21.55 0.88
CA LEU A 395 -10.09 20.39 1.75
C LEU A 395 -9.89 20.74 3.23
N GLU A 396 -10.58 20.01 4.09
CA GLU A 396 -10.44 20.15 5.54
C GLU A 396 -10.15 18.77 6.15
N LEU A 397 -9.17 18.73 7.04
CA LEU A 397 -8.75 17.53 7.76
C LEU A 397 -9.44 17.46 9.11
N SER A 398 -9.89 16.27 9.52
CA SER A 398 -10.50 16.08 10.83
C SER A 398 -9.47 16.06 11.98
N LYS A 399 -9.93 16.37 13.19
CA LYS A 399 -9.14 16.19 14.42
C LYS A 399 -9.10 14.72 14.87
N GLU A 400 -10.11 13.93 14.50
CA GLU A 400 -10.15 12.50 14.71
C GLU A 400 -9.07 11.86 13.85
N VAL A 401 -8.32 10.93 14.44
CA VAL A 401 -7.21 10.24 13.79
C VAL A 401 -7.50 8.76 13.64
N THR A 402 -6.88 8.16 12.65
CA THR A 402 -6.88 6.72 12.42
C THR A 402 -5.45 6.22 12.20
N LYS A 403 -5.23 4.95 12.52
CA LYS A 403 -4.03 4.22 12.16
C LYS A 403 -4.44 2.92 11.52
N ILE A 404 -4.17 2.82 10.24
CA ILE A 404 -4.45 1.65 9.41
C ILE A 404 -3.18 1.26 8.65
N ASN A 405 -3.21 0.11 7.96
CA ASN A 405 -2.04 -0.35 7.22
C ASN A 405 -1.54 0.71 6.22
N GLY A 406 -0.29 1.14 6.42
CA GLY A 406 0.36 2.12 5.57
C GLY A 406 -0.13 3.57 5.72
N TYR A 407 -0.88 3.88 6.78
CA TYR A 407 -1.39 5.23 7.02
C TYR A 407 -1.56 5.55 8.51
N GLU A 408 -1.17 6.77 8.90
CA GLU A 408 -1.42 7.39 10.21
C GLU A 408 -1.80 8.86 9.98
N GLY A 409 -3.02 9.24 10.34
CA GLY A 409 -3.45 10.63 10.09
C GLY A 409 -4.92 10.89 10.38
N PRO A 410 -5.50 11.99 9.82
CA PRO A 410 -6.90 12.32 10.00
C PRO A 410 -7.81 11.18 9.50
N LYS A 411 -8.80 10.83 10.32
CA LYS A 411 -9.76 9.77 9.99
C LYS A 411 -10.70 10.20 8.86
N TYR A 412 -10.99 11.50 8.75
CA TYR A 412 -11.91 12.06 7.76
C TYR A 412 -11.29 13.24 7.04
N VAL A 413 -11.63 13.38 5.76
CA VAL A 413 -11.36 14.55 4.92
C VAL A 413 -12.65 15.03 4.29
N LEU A 414 -12.91 16.33 4.41
CA LEU A 414 -14.02 17.00 3.73
C LEU A 414 -13.52 17.59 2.41
N LEU A 415 -14.13 17.18 1.32
CA LEU A 415 -13.98 17.73 -0.03
C LEU A 415 -15.21 18.58 -0.35
N LYS A 416 -15.03 19.82 -0.83
CA LYS A 416 -16.14 20.76 -1.00
C LYS A 416 -16.61 20.85 -2.45
N GLN A 417 -17.94 20.88 -2.61
CA GLN A 417 -18.63 21.23 -3.87
C GLN A 417 -18.23 20.36 -5.07
N PHE A 418 -18.28 19.04 -4.89
CA PHE A 418 -18.07 18.06 -5.95
C PHE A 418 -19.34 17.80 -6.76
N ASP A 419 -19.18 17.60 -8.05
CA ASP A 419 -20.27 17.19 -8.95
C ASP A 419 -20.56 15.70 -8.74
N ILE A 420 -21.84 15.33 -8.70
CA ILE A 420 -22.34 13.96 -8.56
C ILE A 420 -23.08 13.58 -9.84
N CYS A 421 -22.69 12.43 -10.44
CA CYS A 421 -23.23 11.94 -11.71
C CYS A 421 -23.80 10.52 -11.60
#